data_bac91eb4660f0bb31fe76f414e0700fa
#
_entry.id   bac91eb4660f0bb31fe76f414e0700fa
#
_cell.length_a   1.000
_cell.length_b   1.000
_cell.length_c   1.000
_cell.angle_alpha   90.00
_cell.angle_beta   90.00
_cell.angle_gamma   90.00
#
_symmetry.space_group_name_H-M   'P 1'
#
loop_
_entity.id
_entity.type
_entity.pdbx_description
1 polymer ?
#
loop_
_entity_poly.entity_id
_entity_poly.type
_entity_poly.pdbx_seq_one_letter_code
_entity_poly.pdbx_strand_id
1 'polypeptide(L)'
;MKTKLTVLSFLCISTMLFAQKRTIPTDTIVVTTHTTSIKGEKINYTASAGTQPVWDKEGRPKATLFYTYYKRTNNVSTTKRPLLISFNGGPGSASVWMHLAYTGPNVLNIDDEGYPVQPYGYHSNPNSVLDVADIVFVNPVNTGYSRTVKREGEEVNSADFFGVNADIKYLAEWVNTFVTRNKRWSSPKYLIGESYGGTRVSGLANELQSKQWMYLNGVILVSPADYGAKNSDIAVSSSIDFPYFTAAAWHHKMLAPALQNKDLLEILPESEDFAINSLMPALAKGGFISATEKNSIAEKMAYYTGLSKKVILQHNLEIPNSFFWKELLRNKNGKTIGRLDSRYMGIDKKEAGDAPDYNSELTSWLHSFTPAINHYMSEHLNFNTDVKYNMFGPVHPWDWRNNTTREDLRKAVAQNPYLNLLFQGGYYDGATTYFNTKYTMWQVDPSGKLKDRMRFKGYRSGHMMYLRKADLKAANDDIRAFIKASASNGKPAKY
;
A
#
# COMPACT_ATOMS: atom_id res chain seq x y z
N MET A 1 -82.97 -19.40 -33.44
CA MET A 1 -81.47 -19.21 -33.49
C MET A 1 -81.01 -18.60 -32.18
N LYS A 2 -80.32 -19.41 -31.37
CA LYS A 2 -79.72 -18.94 -30.08
C LYS A 2 -78.22 -18.78 -30.27
N THR A 3 -77.78 -17.52 -30.31
CA THR A 3 -76.35 -17.18 -30.43
C THR A 3 -75.67 -17.33 -29.05
N LYS A 4 -74.69 -18.23 -28.95
CA LYS A 4 -73.87 -18.39 -27.74
C LYS A 4 -72.74 -17.41 -27.80
N LEU A 5 -72.65 -16.50 -26.85
CA LEU A 5 -71.57 -15.57 -26.64
C LEU A 5 -70.50 -16.27 -25.77
N THR A 6 -69.34 -16.59 -26.35
CA THR A 6 -68.20 -17.15 -25.61
C THR A 6 -67.35 -16.01 -25.12
N VAL A 7 -67.33 -15.79 -23.82
CA VAL A 7 -66.44 -14.82 -23.15
C VAL A 7 -65.08 -15.49 -22.93
N LEU A 8 -64.02 -15.00 -23.63
CA LEU A 8 -62.67 -15.44 -23.48
C LEU A 8 -62.00 -14.57 -22.38
N SER A 9 -61.85 -15.14 -21.18
CA SER A 9 -61.14 -14.49 -20.07
C SER A 9 -59.63 -14.56 -20.32
N PHE A 10 -59.01 -13.43 -20.65
CA PHE A 10 -57.56 -13.27 -20.69
C PHE A 10 -57.02 -13.18 -19.25
N LEU A 11 -56.37 -14.23 -18.78
CA LEU A 11 -55.65 -14.24 -17.51
C LEU A 11 -54.30 -13.53 -17.73
N CYS A 12 -54.18 -12.24 -17.39
CA CYS A 12 -52.91 -11.54 -17.34
C CYS A 12 -52.07 -12.05 -16.18
N ILE A 13 -51.16 -12.97 -16.46
CA ILE A 13 -50.07 -13.35 -15.52
C ILE A 13 -49.09 -12.21 -15.49
N SER A 14 -49.21 -11.30 -14.52
CA SER A 14 -48.20 -10.32 -14.23
C SER A 14 -47.00 -11.04 -13.60
N THR A 15 -45.99 -11.35 -14.39
CA THR A 15 -44.65 -11.73 -13.89
C THR A 15 -44.07 -10.55 -13.16
N MET A 16 -44.11 -10.57 -11.83
CA MET A 16 -43.30 -9.65 -11.03
C MET A 16 -41.85 -9.96 -11.29
N LEU A 17 -41.22 -9.16 -12.14
CA LEU A 17 -39.78 -9.08 -12.28
C LEU A 17 -39.20 -8.50 -10.97
N PHE A 18 -38.89 -9.38 -10.02
CA PHE A 18 -38.06 -8.97 -8.90
C PHE A 18 -36.70 -8.54 -9.47
N ALA A 19 -36.36 -7.28 -9.34
CA ALA A 19 -35.04 -6.80 -9.70
C ALA A 19 -34.00 -7.61 -8.93
N GLN A 20 -33.26 -8.45 -9.64
CA GLN A 20 -32.24 -9.31 -9.03
C GLN A 20 -31.20 -8.44 -8.37
N LYS A 21 -31.04 -8.58 -7.05
CA LYS A 21 -30.10 -7.80 -6.26
C LYS A 21 -28.68 -8.14 -6.71
N ARG A 22 -27.88 -7.14 -7.09
CA ARG A 22 -26.47 -7.34 -7.47
C ARG A 22 -25.68 -7.79 -6.24
N THR A 23 -25.40 -9.09 -6.15
CA THR A 23 -24.69 -9.70 -5.02
C THR A 23 -23.57 -10.61 -5.53
N ILE A 24 -22.56 -10.80 -4.72
CA ILE A 24 -21.53 -11.82 -4.93
C ILE A 24 -21.79 -12.95 -3.92
N PRO A 25 -21.68 -14.23 -4.30
CA PRO A 25 -21.74 -15.34 -3.35
C PRO A 25 -20.73 -15.15 -2.22
N THR A 26 -21.08 -15.49 -0.99
CA THR A 26 -20.23 -15.31 0.19
C THR A 26 -19.00 -16.21 0.19
N ASP A 27 -19.09 -17.36 -0.49
CA ASP A 27 -17.99 -18.33 -0.61
C ASP A 27 -18.02 -18.93 -2.02
N THR A 28 -17.13 -18.47 -2.90
CA THR A 28 -17.07 -18.91 -4.28
C THR A 28 -15.63 -18.82 -4.80
N ILE A 29 -15.33 -19.59 -5.83
CA ILE A 29 -14.00 -19.59 -6.44
C ILE A 29 -14.12 -19.90 -7.94
N VAL A 30 -13.41 -19.12 -8.76
CA VAL A 30 -13.14 -19.42 -10.16
C VAL A 30 -11.66 -19.69 -10.28
N VAL A 31 -11.27 -20.78 -10.93
CA VAL A 31 -9.88 -21.18 -11.12
C VAL A 31 -9.55 -21.21 -12.60
N THR A 32 -8.50 -20.49 -12.98
CA THR A 32 -7.96 -20.46 -14.35
C THR A 32 -6.52 -20.91 -14.36
N THR A 33 -6.03 -21.41 -15.50
CA THR A 33 -4.63 -21.89 -15.67
C THR A 33 -3.91 -21.03 -16.68
N HIS A 34 -2.70 -20.63 -16.32
CA HIS A 34 -1.90 -19.70 -17.10
C HIS A 34 -0.43 -20.11 -17.18
N THR A 35 0.26 -19.49 -18.12
CA THR A 35 1.71 -19.60 -18.27
C THR A 35 2.29 -18.19 -18.45
N THR A 36 3.42 -17.92 -17.82
CA THR A 36 4.18 -16.66 -17.97
C THR A 36 5.68 -16.96 -17.99
N SER A 37 6.49 -15.96 -18.33
CA SER A 37 7.95 -16.02 -18.19
C SER A 37 8.42 -15.01 -17.17
N ILE A 38 9.12 -15.46 -16.13
CA ILE A 38 9.68 -14.61 -15.07
C ILE A 38 11.18 -14.85 -15.02
N LYS A 39 11.98 -13.78 -15.18
CA LYS A 39 13.46 -13.89 -15.23
C LYS A 39 13.97 -14.95 -16.21
N GLY A 40 13.25 -15.17 -17.34
CA GLY A 40 13.58 -16.17 -18.34
C GLY A 40 13.10 -17.60 -18.02
N GLU A 41 12.56 -17.85 -16.84
CA GLU A 41 12.00 -19.15 -16.46
C GLU A 41 10.51 -19.22 -16.83
N LYS A 42 10.09 -20.32 -17.47
CA LYS A 42 8.67 -20.59 -17.77
C LYS A 42 7.95 -21.04 -16.50
N ILE A 43 6.96 -20.26 -16.07
CA ILE A 43 6.14 -20.49 -14.88
C ILE A 43 4.72 -20.87 -15.31
N ASN A 44 4.31 -22.10 -14.99
CA ASN A 44 2.91 -22.49 -15.07
C ASN A 44 2.25 -22.24 -13.70
N TYR A 45 1.06 -21.65 -13.70
CA TYR A 45 0.37 -21.33 -12.47
C TYR A 45 -1.15 -21.41 -12.62
N THR A 46 -1.83 -21.59 -11.49
CA THR A 46 -3.27 -21.37 -11.38
C THR A 46 -3.52 -20.02 -10.75
N ALA A 47 -4.55 -19.34 -11.25
CA ALA A 47 -5.13 -18.14 -10.62
C ALA A 47 -6.51 -18.50 -10.08
N SER A 48 -6.72 -18.26 -8.79
CA SER A 48 -8.01 -18.46 -8.11
C SER A 48 -8.57 -17.10 -7.73
N ALA A 49 -9.66 -16.68 -8.36
CA ALA A 49 -10.40 -15.47 -8.02
C ALA A 49 -11.70 -15.85 -7.34
N GLY A 50 -11.96 -15.32 -6.15
CA GLY A 50 -13.16 -15.72 -5.41
C GLY A 50 -13.33 -14.99 -4.09
N THR A 51 -14.31 -15.45 -3.34
CA THR A 51 -14.67 -14.90 -2.02
C THR A 51 -14.51 -15.96 -0.93
N GLN A 52 -14.13 -15.50 0.25
CA GLN A 52 -14.09 -16.32 1.46
C GLN A 52 -14.70 -15.51 2.60
N PRO A 53 -15.67 -16.06 3.35
CA PRO A 53 -16.30 -15.36 4.45
C PRO A 53 -15.40 -15.26 5.68
N VAL A 54 -15.74 -14.28 6.53
CA VAL A 54 -15.44 -14.27 7.96
C VAL A 54 -16.76 -14.39 8.73
N TRP A 55 -16.71 -15.05 9.89
CA TRP A 55 -17.91 -15.46 10.62
C TRP A 55 -18.08 -14.71 11.94
N ASP A 56 -19.30 -14.69 12.44
CA ASP A 56 -19.59 -14.34 13.82
C ASP A 56 -19.35 -15.54 14.76
N LYS A 57 -19.64 -15.37 16.04
CA LYS A 57 -19.45 -16.42 17.07
C LYS A 57 -20.38 -17.60 16.88
N GLU A 58 -21.50 -17.41 16.19
CA GLU A 58 -22.49 -18.44 15.87
C GLU A 58 -22.17 -19.16 14.54
N GLY A 59 -21.04 -18.83 13.90
CA GLY A 59 -20.63 -19.45 12.63
C GLY A 59 -21.37 -18.93 11.41
N ARG A 60 -22.04 -17.76 11.50
CA ARG A 60 -22.78 -17.15 10.38
C ARG A 60 -21.88 -16.12 9.68
N PRO A 61 -21.87 -16.05 8.34
CA PRO A 61 -21.07 -15.05 7.62
C PRO A 61 -21.47 -13.62 8.01
N LYS A 62 -20.49 -12.78 8.40
CA LYS A 62 -20.67 -11.36 8.68
C LYS A 62 -20.07 -10.44 7.60
N ALA A 63 -19.10 -10.94 6.85
CA ALA A 63 -18.55 -10.31 5.67
C ALA A 63 -17.97 -11.37 4.74
N THR A 64 -17.82 -11.02 3.48
CA THR A 64 -17.12 -11.83 2.48
C THR A 64 -15.96 -11.04 1.88
N LEU A 65 -14.77 -11.60 1.87
CA LEU A 65 -13.58 -10.97 1.33
C LEU A 65 -13.22 -11.59 0.00
N PHE A 66 -13.12 -10.74 -1.01
CA PHE A 66 -12.62 -11.11 -2.33
C PHE A 66 -11.10 -11.19 -2.31
N TYR A 67 -10.55 -12.22 -2.94
CA TYR A 67 -9.12 -12.42 -3.08
C TYR A 67 -8.76 -12.95 -4.47
N THR A 68 -7.50 -12.75 -4.86
CA THR A 68 -6.90 -13.40 -6.02
C THR A 68 -5.64 -14.13 -5.58
N TYR A 69 -5.59 -15.44 -5.79
CA TYR A 69 -4.49 -16.30 -5.36
C TYR A 69 -3.77 -16.91 -6.56
N TYR A 70 -2.48 -16.65 -6.69
CA TYR A 70 -1.60 -17.20 -7.72
C TYR A 70 -0.74 -18.29 -7.11
N LYS A 71 -0.85 -19.49 -7.67
CA LYS A 71 -0.12 -20.67 -7.21
C LYS A 71 0.66 -21.29 -8.38
N ARG A 72 1.98 -21.33 -8.26
CA ARG A 72 2.84 -22.02 -9.22
C ARG A 72 2.55 -23.52 -9.18
N THR A 73 2.51 -24.17 -10.36
CA THR A 73 2.13 -25.59 -10.49
C THR A 73 3.27 -26.47 -11.01
N ASN A 74 4.28 -25.92 -11.67
CA ASN A 74 5.38 -26.69 -12.21
C ASN A 74 6.58 -26.76 -11.23
N ASN A 75 7.14 -27.96 -11.06
CA ASN A 75 8.42 -28.25 -10.38
C ASN A 75 8.57 -27.72 -8.94
N VAL A 76 7.49 -27.74 -8.14
CA VAL A 76 7.53 -27.16 -6.78
C VAL A 76 6.77 -28.00 -5.76
N SER A 77 7.38 -28.16 -4.57
CA SER A 77 6.69 -28.67 -3.37
C SER A 77 5.90 -27.55 -2.72
N THR A 78 4.58 -27.69 -2.67
CA THR A 78 3.66 -26.67 -2.09
C THR A 78 3.99 -26.38 -0.63
N THR A 79 4.41 -27.37 0.14
CA THR A 79 4.70 -27.23 1.59
C THR A 79 5.96 -26.44 1.88
N LYS A 80 6.95 -26.48 0.99
CA LYS A 80 8.22 -25.73 1.15
C LYS A 80 8.20 -24.37 0.49
N ARG A 81 7.21 -24.12 -0.37
CA ARG A 81 7.14 -22.88 -1.14
C ARG A 81 6.59 -21.73 -0.28
N PRO A 82 7.23 -20.55 -0.27
CA PRO A 82 6.74 -19.39 0.44
C PRO A 82 5.33 -18.97 0.00
N LEU A 83 4.54 -18.44 0.95
CA LEU A 83 3.26 -17.81 0.71
C LEU A 83 3.37 -16.33 1.08
N LEU A 84 3.14 -15.45 0.11
CA LEU A 84 3.11 -13.99 0.29
C LEU A 84 1.67 -13.52 0.32
N ILE A 85 1.25 -12.90 1.43
CA ILE A 85 -0.10 -12.37 1.65
C ILE A 85 -0.04 -10.85 1.54
N SER A 86 -0.74 -10.28 0.57
CA SER A 86 -0.59 -8.90 0.12
C SER A 86 -1.83 -8.06 0.39
N PHE A 87 -1.61 -6.85 0.94
CA PHE A 87 -2.64 -5.87 1.25
C PHE A 87 -2.21 -4.47 0.80
N ASN A 88 -3.10 -3.73 0.12
CA ASN A 88 -2.98 -2.28 0.04
C ASN A 88 -3.55 -1.60 1.29
N GLY A 89 -3.44 -0.28 1.33
CA GLY A 89 -3.79 0.54 2.49
C GLY A 89 -5.07 1.33 2.36
N GLY A 90 -4.95 2.60 2.52
CA GLY A 90 -6.04 3.57 2.49
C GLY A 90 -6.43 4.14 3.85
N PRO A 91 -7.21 3.45 4.70
CA PRO A 91 -7.50 2.01 4.86
C PRO A 91 -8.51 1.38 3.89
N GLY A 92 -9.28 2.14 3.15
CA GLY A 92 -10.33 1.67 2.25
C GLY A 92 -9.88 1.36 0.82
N SER A 93 -8.59 1.19 0.54
CA SER A 93 -8.10 0.86 -0.80
C SER A 93 -8.18 -0.64 -1.08
N ALA A 94 -8.62 -0.99 -2.30
CA ALA A 94 -8.50 -2.36 -2.81
C ALA A 94 -7.02 -2.74 -3.04
N SER A 95 -6.73 -4.05 -3.06
CA SER A 95 -5.36 -4.55 -3.28
C SER A 95 -4.92 -4.52 -4.74
N VAL A 96 -5.63 -3.78 -5.60
CA VAL A 96 -5.40 -3.69 -7.04
C VAL A 96 -4.03 -3.10 -7.41
N TRP A 97 -3.52 -2.16 -6.61
CA TRP A 97 -2.28 -1.45 -6.89
C TRP A 97 -1.09 -2.39 -6.85
N MET A 98 -0.91 -3.11 -5.76
CA MET A 98 0.15 -4.12 -5.65
C MET A 98 -0.12 -5.34 -6.54
N HIS A 99 -1.38 -5.65 -6.83
CA HIS A 99 -1.78 -6.77 -7.67
C HIS A 99 -1.39 -6.56 -9.14
N LEU A 100 -1.82 -5.44 -9.76
CA LEU A 100 -1.62 -5.15 -11.18
C LEU A 100 -0.44 -4.24 -11.49
N ALA A 101 0.40 -3.91 -10.51
CA ALA A 101 1.55 -3.07 -10.81
C ALA A 101 2.83 -3.49 -10.08
N TYR A 102 2.79 -4.44 -9.13
CA TYR A 102 3.97 -4.78 -8.36
C TYR A 102 4.34 -6.26 -8.41
N THR A 103 3.81 -7.06 -7.48
CA THR A 103 4.29 -8.44 -7.27
C THR A 103 3.56 -9.48 -8.13
N GLY A 104 2.39 -9.15 -8.67
CA GLY A 104 1.55 -10.04 -9.46
C GLY A 104 2.17 -10.47 -10.80
N PRO A 105 1.62 -11.54 -11.43
CA PRO A 105 2.14 -12.06 -12.70
C PRO A 105 1.84 -11.16 -13.91
N ASN A 106 0.98 -10.17 -13.77
CA ASN A 106 0.65 -9.18 -14.79
C ASN A 106 0.78 -7.76 -14.24
N VAL A 107 1.13 -6.80 -15.10
CA VAL A 107 1.26 -5.38 -14.79
C VAL A 107 0.57 -4.53 -15.84
N LEU A 108 0.24 -3.29 -15.45
CA LEU A 108 -0.42 -2.30 -16.30
C LEU A 108 0.37 -1.94 -17.56
N ASN A 109 -0.35 -1.56 -18.62
CA ASN A 109 0.21 -0.83 -19.76
C ASN A 109 0.40 0.63 -19.35
N ILE A 110 1.61 0.95 -18.92
CA ILE A 110 2.10 2.29 -18.57
C ILE A 110 3.48 2.49 -19.19
N ASP A 111 3.93 3.74 -19.29
CA ASP A 111 5.30 4.02 -19.74
C ASP A 111 6.34 3.66 -18.66
N ASP A 112 7.62 3.86 -18.97
CA ASP A 112 8.71 3.49 -18.06
C ASP A 112 8.75 4.32 -16.76
N GLU A 113 8.08 5.48 -16.74
CA GLU A 113 8.01 6.38 -15.57
C GLU A 113 6.65 6.31 -14.83
N GLY A 114 5.69 5.49 -15.33
CA GLY A 114 4.42 5.22 -14.66
C GLY A 114 3.22 6.00 -15.21
N TYR A 115 3.37 6.72 -16.33
CA TYR A 115 2.26 7.45 -16.93
C TYR A 115 1.33 6.55 -17.75
N PRO A 116 0.01 6.86 -17.79
CA PRO A 116 -0.97 6.06 -18.50
C PRO A 116 -0.71 6.05 -20.02
N VAL A 117 -0.82 4.87 -20.62
CA VAL A 117 -0.71 4.66 -22.07
C VAL A 117 -2.00 4.05 -22.58
N GLN A 118 -2.55 4.60 -23.68
CA GLN A 118 -3.72 4.03 -24.37
C GLN A 118 -3.28 3.14 -25.54
N PRO A 119 -4.02 2.03 -25.80
CA PRO A 119 -5.20 1.54 -25.05
C PRO A 119 -4.82 1.02 -23.67
N TYR A 120 -5.67 1.30 -22.66
CA TYR A 120 -5.47 0.81 -21.31
C TYR A 120 -5.54 -0.72 -21.26
N GLY A 121 -4.76 -1.34 -20.39
CA GLY A 121 -4.72 -2.78 -20.28
C GLY A 121 -3.59 -3.26 -19.39
N TYR A 122 -3.20 -4.50 -19.60
CA TYR A 122 -2.13 -5.16 -18.85
C TYR A 122 -1.31 -6.08 -19.77
N HIS A 123 -0.13 -6.45 -19.30
CA HIS A 123 0.75 -7.43 -19.93
C HIS A 123 1.46 -8.28 -18.87
N SER A 124 2.17 -9.34 -19.29
CA SER A 124 2.93 -10.19 -18.38
C SER A 124 4.01 -9.42 -17.66
N ASN A 125 4.17 -9.69 -16.35
CA ASN A 125 5.21 -9.10 -15.50
C ASN A 125 6.46 -10.00 -15.44
N PRO A 126 7.53 -9.70 -16.18
CA PRO A 126 8.75 -10.50 -16.14
C PRO A 126 9.52 -10.37 -14.81
N ASN A 127 9.10 -9.44 -13.96
CA ASN A 127 9.69 -9.19 -12.65
C ASN A 127 8.84 -9.71 -11.49
N SER A 128 7.68 -10.32 -11.73
CA SER A 128 6.82 -10.88 -10.67
C SER A 128 7.61 -11.79 -9.73
N VAL A 129 7.26 -11.80 -8.45
CA VAL A 129 7.88 -12.70 -7.46
C VAL A 129 7.23 -14.09 -7.42
N LEU A 130 6.35 -14.40 -8.38
CA LEU A 130 5.74 -15.73 -8.51
C LEU A 130 6.76 -16.83 -8.84
N ASP A 131 7.98 -16.49 -9.20
CA ASP A 131 9.09 -17.44 -9.31
C ASP A 131 9.53 -17.98 -7.92
N VAL A 132 9.49 -17.18 -6.87
CA VAL A 132 9.97 -17.54 -5.51
C VAL A 132 8.86 -17.75 -4.48
N ALA A 133 7.66 -17.22 -4.67
CA ALA A 133 6.55 -17.33 -3.72
C ALA A 133 5.20 -17.48 -4.45
N ASP A 134 4.24 -18.19 -3.85
CA ASP A 134 2.84 -18.05 -4.22
C ASP A 134 2.28 -16.78 -3.59
N ILE A 135 1.32 -16.12 -4.26
CA ILE A 135 0.89 -14.77 -3.87
C ILE A 135 -0.62 -14.73 -3.73
N VAL A 136 -1.13 -14.22 -2.61
CA VAL A 136 -2.55 -13.89 -2.47
C VAL A 136 -2.75 -12.40 -2.22
N PHE A 137 -3.55 -11.76 -3.05
CA PHE A 137 -4.00 -10.37 -2.91
C PHE A 137 -5.37 -10.37 -2.26
N VAL A 138 -5.49 -9.75 -1.09
CA VAL A 138 -6.72 -9.75 -0.29
C VAL A 138 -7.31 -8.35 -0.29
N ASN A 139 -8.59 -8.24 -0.66
CA ASN A 139 -9.33 -7.00 -0.53
C ASN A 139 -10.00 -6.95 0.84
N PRO A 140 -9.66 -6.02 1.73
CA PRO A 140 -10.36 -5.82 2.99
C PRO A 140 -11.85 -5.50 2.79
N VAL A 141 -12.65 -5.62 3.84
CA VAL A 141 -14.10 -5.41 3.78
C VAL A 141 -14.45 -4.08 3.11
N ASN A 142 -15.44 -4.11 2.22
CA ASN A 142 -15.94 -3.03 1.36
C ASN A 142 -14.97 -2.55 0.25
N THR A 143 -13.79 -3.12 0.11
CA THR A 143 -12.87 -2.80 -0.99
C THR A 143 -12.95 -3.87 -2.10
N GLY A 144 -12.57 -3.52 -3.32
CA GLY A 144 -12.71 -4.42 -4.46
C GLY A 144 -14.13 -4.98 -4.56
N TYR A 145 -14.24 -6.29 -4.61
CA TYR A 145 -15.53 -6.99 -4.56
C TYR A 145 -15.91 -7.46 -3.14
N SER A 146 -15.11 -7.20 -2.12
CA SER A 146 -15.44 -7.55 -0.73
C SER A 146 -16.61 -6.74 -0.21
N ARG A 147 -17.51 -7.38 0.54
CA ARG A 147 -18.71 -6.73 1.08
C ARG A 147 -19.02 -7.26 2.48
N THR A 148 -19.63 -6.42 3.30
CA THR A 148 -20.35 -6.88 4.49
C THR A 148 -21.57 -7.73 4.07
N VAL A 149 -21.92 -8.72 4.87
CA VAL A 149 -23.12 -9.52 4.67
C VAL A 149 -24.25 -8.94 5.53
N LYS A 150 -25.24 -8.33 4.88
CA LYS A 150 -26.43 -7.83 5.55
C LYS A 150 -27.44 -8.96 5.68
N ARG A 151 -27.96 -9.18 6.87
CA ARG A 151 -29.04 -10.13 7.15
C ARG A 151 -30.38 -9.39 7.26
N GLU A 152 -31.43 -10.11 7.03
CA GLU A 152 -32.79 -9.57 7.19
C GLU A 152 -33.04 -9.20 8.66
N GLY A 153 -33.48 -7.96 8.90
CA GLY A 153 -33.74 -7.45 10.24
C GLY A 153 -32.48 -7.04 11.06
N GLU A 154 -31.26 -7.26 10.53
CA GLU A 154 -30.02 -6.87 11.22
C GLU A 154 -29.32 -5.72 10.50
N GLU A 155 -28.82 -4.73 11.25
CA GLU A 155 -27.93 -3.71 10.72
C GLU A 155 -26.47 -4.18 10.84
N VAL A 156 -25.65 -3.81 9.85
CA VAL A 156 -24.23 -4.12 9.87
C VAL A 156 -23.55 -3.26 10.94
N ASN A 157 -22.93 -3.90 11.92
CA ASN A 157 -22.09 -3.19 12.89
C ASN A 157 -20.75 -2.80 12.25
N SER A 158 -20.61 -1.53 11.90
CA SER A 158 -19.38 -1.00 11.30
C SER A 158 -18.14 -1.13 12.20
N ALA A 159 -18.33 -1.15 13.52
CA ALA A 159 -17.26 -1.32 14.50
C ALA A 159 -16.57 -2.69 14.44
N ASP A 160 -17.23 -3.70 13.82
CA ASP A 160 -16.63 -5.02 13.61
C ASP A 160 -15.56 -5.04 12.51
N PHE A 161 -15.48 -3.97 11.69
CA PHE A 161 -14.65 -3.92 10.50
C PHE A 161 -13.81 -2.65 10.37
N PHE A 162 -14.36 -1.48 10.72
CA PHE A 162 -13.80 -0.17 10.36
C PHE A 162 -13.04 0.48 11.51
N GLY A 163 -11.86 -0.04 11.76
CA GLY A 163 -10.92 0.45 12.75
C GLY A 163 -9.67 -0.42 12.77
N VAL A 164 -8.56 0.11 13.28
CA VAL A 164 -7.26 -0.58 13.25
C VAL A 164 -7.35 -1.98 13.86
N ASN A 165 -7.90 -2.07 15.07
CA ASN A 165 -7.96 -3.36 15.80
C ASN A 165 -9.00 -4.32 15.23
N ALA A 166 -10.13 -3.80 14.74
CA ALA A 166 -11.16 -4.61 14.08
C ALA A 166 -10.64 -5.21 12.77
N ASP A 167 -9.97 -4.39 11.96
CA ASP A 167 -9.35 -4.77 10.68
C ASP A 167 -8.32 -5.91 10.88
N ILE A 168 -7.43 -5.77 11.85
CA ILE A 168 -6.43 -6.78 12.20
C ILE A 168 -7.11 -8.09 12.63
N LYS A 169 -8.13 -8.01 13.48
CA LYS A 169 -8.80 -9.18 14.04
C LYS A 169 -9.50 -10.02 12.99
N TYR A 170 -10.36 -9.41 12.15
CA TYR A 170 -11.08 -10.22 11.16
C TYR A 170 -10.16 -10.70 10.03
N LEU A 171 -9.11 -9.95 9.70
CA LEU A 171 -8.13 -10.39 8.71
C LEU A 171 -7.25 -11.53 9.24
N ALA A 172 -6.90 -11.56 10.52
CA ALA A 172 -6.20 -12.70 11.11
C ALA A 172 -7.04 -13.99 11.05
N GLU A 173 -8.33 -13.90 11.34
CA GLU A 173 -9.29 -15.00 11.18
C GLU A 173 -9.37 -15.46 9.71
N TRP A 174 -9.48 -14.51 8.77
CA TRP A 174 -9.50 -14.80 7.36
C TRP A 174 -8.23 -15.51 6.89
N VAL A 175 -7.05 -15.02 7.31
CA VAL A 175 -5.74 -15.62 6.95
C VAL A 175 -5.64 -17.05 7.50
N ASN A 176 -6.08 -17.29 8.74
CA ASN A 176 -6.10 -18.63 9.35
C ASN A 176 -6.92 -19.60 8.49
N THR A 177 -8.14 -19.21 8.13
CA THR A 177 -9.03 -20.00 7.28
C THR A 177 -8.42 -20.24 5.89
N PHE A 178 -7.85 -19.20 5.27
CA PHE A 178 -7.22 -19.30 3.96
C PHE A 178 -6.03 -20.28 3.97
N VAL A 179 -5.16 -20.18 4.95
CA VAL A 179 -4.00 -21.06 5.13
C VAL A 179 -4.43 -22.52 5.34
N THR A 180 -5.50 -22.73 6.10
CA THR A 180 -6.09 -24.07 6.37
C THR A 180 -6.69 -24.67 5.10
N ARG A 181 -7.56 -23.94 4.40
CA ARG A 181 -8.21 -24.38 3.15
C ARG A 181 -7.22 -24.72 2.06
N ASN A 182 -6.15 -23.93 1.95
CA ASN A 182 -5.11 -24.11 0.93
C ASN A 182 -3.96 -25.04 1.36
N LYS A 183 -4.03 -25.66 2.56
CA LYS A 183 -3.01 -26.59 3.12
C LYS A 183 -1.62 -25.95 3.18
N ARG A 184 -1.53 -24.68 3.65
CA ARG A 184 -0.29 -23.89 3.67
C ARG A 184 0.32 -23.70 5.08
N TRP A 185 -0.10 -24.49 6.06
CA TRP A 185 0.44 -24.40 7.43
C TRP A 185 1.95 -24.60 7.50
N SER A 186 2.52 -25.51 6.74
CA SER A 186 3.96 -25.80 6.71
C SER A 186 4.77 -24.86 5.81
N SER A 187 4.12 -23.98 5.04
CA SER A 187 4.80 -23.01 4.15
C SER A 187 5.45 -21.90 4.96
N PRO A 188 6.66 -21.42 4.57
CA PRO A 188 7.15 -20.12 5.02
C PRO A 188 6.14 -19.04 4.65
N LYS A 189 5.82 -18.14 5.57
CA LYS A 189 4.76 -17.12 5.39
C LYS A 189 5.32 -15.72 5.50
N TYR A 190 4.88 -14.87 4.58
CA TYR A 190 5.25 -13.47 4.48
C TYR A 190 4.02 -12.60 4.37
N LEU A 191 4.01 -11.48 5.07
CA LEU A 191 3.04 -10.41 4.88
C LEU A 191 3.69 -9.28 4.10
N ILE A 192 2.95 -8.66 3.19
CA ILE A 192 3.37 -7.44 2.52
C ILE A 192 2.23 -6.43 2.55
N GLY A 193 2.50 -5.19 2.98
CA GLY A 193 1.51 -4.14 3.10
C GLY A 193 2.02 -2.79 2.66
N GLU A 194 1.21 -2.09 1.85
CA GLU A 194 1.52 -0.74 1.36
C GLU A 194 0.72 0.31 2.11
N SER A 195 1.36 1.45 2.42
CA SER A 195 0.72 2.59 3.07
C SER A 195 0.11 2.20 4.42
N TYR A 196 -1.18 2.46 4.67
CA TYR A 196 -1.90 1.90 5.83
C TYR A 196 -1.81 0.36 5.87
N GLY A 197 -1.61 -0.31 4.75
CA GLY A 197 -1.31 -1.75 4.72
C GLY A 197 -0.09 -2.11 5.56
N GLY A 198 0.89 -1.21 5.72
CA GLY A 198 2.01 -1.34 6.65
C GLY A 198 1.55 -1.43 8.11
N THR A 199 0.65 -0.54 8.54
CA THR A 199 -0.03 -0.60 9.86
C THR A 199 -0.77 -1.93 10.02
N ARG A 200 -1.54 -2.34 9.01
CA ARG A 200 -2.29 -3.61 8.97
C ARG A 200 -1.39 -4.82 9.17
N VAL A 201 -0.34 -4.98 8.36
CA VAL A 201 0.55 -6.16 8.45
C VAL A 201 1.39 -6.17 9.72
N SER A 202 1.66 -5.01 10.30
CA SER A 202 2.36 -4.90 11.59
C SER A 202 1.53 -5.47 12.75
N GLY A 203 0.26 -5.08 12.82
CA GLY A 203 -0.66 -5.66 13.82
C GLY A 203 -0.98 -7.12 13.53
N LEU A 204 -1.18 -7.48 12.25
CA LEU A 204 -1.40 -8.87 11.84
C LEU A 204 -0.23 -9.79 12.23
N ALA A 205 1.01 -9.33 12.17
CA ALA A 205 2.16 -10.15 12.56
C ALA A 205 2.06 -10.64 14.01
N ASN A 206 1.67 -9.75 14.93
CA ASN A 206 1.48 -10.11 16.32
C ASN A 206 0.21 -10.92 16.57
N GLU A 207 -0.92 -10.52 15.95
CA GLU A 207 -2.22 -11.20 16.11
C GLU A 207 -2.15 -12.65 15.60
N LEU A 208 -1.52 -12.91 14.46
CA LEU A 208 -1.33 -14.24 13.91
C LEU A 208 -0.46 -15.10 14.83
N GLN A 209 0.64 -14.56 15.37
CA GLN A 209 1.52 -15.33 16.28
C GLN A 209 0.87 -15.57 17.63
N SER A 210 0.21 -14.57 18.23
CA SER A 210 -0.29 -14.64 19.60
C SER A 210 -1.67 -15.27 19.75
N LYS A 211 -2.51 -15.21 18.69
CA LYS A 211 -3.90 -15.69 18.73
C LYS A 211 -4.17 -16.86 17.78
N GLN A 212 -3.45 -16.93 16.66
CA GLN A 212 -3.62 -18.01 15.67
C GLN A 212 -2.48 -19.02 15.71
N TRP A 213 -1.45 -18.81 16.55
CA TRP A 213 -0.23 -19.63 16.65
C TRP A 213 0.44 -19.86 15.30
N MET A 214 0.28 -18.87 14.41
CA MET A 214 0.82 -18.88 13.07
C MET A 214 2.04 -17.96 13.00
N TYR A 215 3.22 -18.54 12.86
CA TYR A 215 4.50 -17.82 12.83
C TYR A 215 4.88 -17.45 11.41
N LEU A 216 5.50 -16.28 11.27
CA LEU A 216 5.89 -15.68 9.99
C LEU A 216 7.42 -15.71 9.81
N ASN A 217 7.87 -15.69 8.56
CA ASN A 217 9.27 -15.54 8.19
C ASN A 217 9.65 -14.10 7.85
N GLY A 218 8.71 -13.29 7.40
CA GLY A 218 8.98 -11.90 7.07
C GLY A 218 7.75 -11.01 7.00
N VAL A 219 7.97 -9.72 7.25
CA VAL A 219 7.01 -8.64 6.97
C VAL A 219 7.69 -7.61 6.07
N ILE A 220 7.03 -7.27 4.97
CA ILE A 220 7.48 -6.29 3.99
C ILE A 220 6.56 -5.07 4.09
N LEU A 221 7.15 -3.92 4.40
CA LEU A 221 6.45 -2.66 4.61
C LEU A 221 6.80 -1.73 3.45
N VAL A 222 5.83 -1.51 2.57
CA VAL A 222 5.97 -0.72 1.35
C VAL A 222 5.39 0.66 1.60
N SER A 223 6.22 1.70 1.52
CA SER A 223 5.79 3.08 1.80
C SER A 223 4.84 3.17 3.00
N PRO A 224 5.20 2.58 4.17
CA PRO A 224 4.25 2.40 5.26
C PRO A 224 3.78 3.73 5.81
N ALA A 225 2.49 3.80 6.18
CA ALA A 225 1.97 4.91 6.97
C ALA A 225 2.75 5.02 8.28
N ASP A 226 2.93 6.24 8.77
CA ASP A 226 3.64 6.45 10.02
C ASP A 226 2.84 5.85 11.20
N TYR A 227 3.57 5.38 12.18
CA TYR A 227 2.99 4.84 13.42
C TYR A 227 2.77 5.94 14.47
N GLY A 228 2.35 7.14 14.03
CA GLY A 228 2.11 8.28 14.89
C GLY A 228 3.29 9.24 15.04
N ALA A 229 4.39 9.07 14.27
CA ALA A 229 5.51 10.01 14.30
C ALA A 229 5.09 11.42 13.85
N LYS A 230 4.20 11.52 12.86
CA LYS A 230 3.63 12.80 12.39
C LYS A 230 2.61 13.42 13.35
N ASN A 231 2.07 12.65 14.29
CA ASN A 231 1.19 13.14 15.34
C ASN A 231 1.96 13.52 16.61
N SER A 232 3.28 13.43 16.58
CA SER A 232 4.18 13.87 17.63
C SER A 232 4.44 15.38 17.49
N ASP A 233 5.39 15.88 18.25
CA ASP A 233 5.80 17.28 18.21
C ASP A 233 6.21 17.74 16.79
N ILE A 234 5.95 19.02 16.47
CA ILE A 234 6.31 19.68 15.20
C ILE A 234 7.80 19.49 14.86
N ALA A 235 8.68 19.55 15.87
CA ALA A 235 10.11 19.37 15.67
C ALA A 235 10.44 18.02 15.05
N VAL A 236 9.77 16.95 15.47
CA VAL A 236 9.95 15.62 14.91
C VAL A 236 9.31 15.53 13.52
N SER A 237 8.01 15.88 13.41
CA SER A 237 7.26 15.68 12.17
C SER A 237 7.83 16.45 10.99
N SER A 238 8.17 17.74 11.16
CA SER A 238 8.73 18.58 10.11
C SER A 238 10.16 18.14 9.73
N SER A 239 10.96 17.68 10.70
CA SER A 239 12.33 17.27 10.43
C SER A 239 12.39 15.94 9.68
N ILE A 240 11.54 14.96 10.00
CA ILE A 240 11.55 13.67 9.29
C ILE A 240 10.97 13.76 7.86
N ASP A 241 10.21 14.81 7.55
CA ASP A 241 9.72 15.07 6.19
C ASP A 241 10.76 15.86 5.34
N PHE A 242 11.69 16.57 5.98
CA PHE A 242 12.61 17.48 5.30
C PHE A 242 13.47 16.84 4.20
N PRO A 243 14.09 15.66 4.36
CA PRO A 243 14.87 15.03 3.30
C PRO A 243 14.07 14.69 2.03
N TYR A 244 12.77 14.49 2.13
CA TYR A 244 11.89 14.36 0.98
C TYR A 244 11.83 15.67 0.17
N PHE A 245 11.81 16.85 0.82
CA PHE A 245 11.84 18.13 0.11
C PHE A 245 13.10 18.26 -0.74
N THR A 246 14.23 17.82 -0.21
CA THR A 246 15.51 17.78 -0.94
C THR A 246 15.42 16.88 -2.17
N ALA A 247 14.85 15.69 -2.02
CA ALA A 247 14.70 14.75 -3.13
C ALA A 247 13.78 15.31 -4.23
N ALA A 248 12.63 15.87 -3.86
CA ALA A 248 11.68 16.46 -4.80
C ALA A 248 12.28 17.69 -5.52
N ALA A 249 12.95 18.57 -4.79
CA ALA A 249 13.63 19.73 -5.34
C ALA A 249 14.76 19.33 -6.32
N TRP A 250 15.54 18.30 -5.99
CA TRP A 250 16.55 17.73 -6.88
C TRP A 250 15.94 17.22 -8.19
N HIS A 251 14.85 16.46 -8.12
CA HIS A 251 14.16 15.94 -9.32
C HIS A 251 13.73 17.08 -10.24
N HIS A 252 13.14 18.12 -9.68
CA HIS A 252 12.63 19.27 -10.43
C HIS A 252 13.68 20.32 -10.80
N LYS A 253 14.95 20.05 -10.52
CA LYS A 253 16.08 20.97 -10.82
C LYS A 253 15.87 22.34 -10.17
N MET A 254 15.57 22.33 -8.89
CA MET A 254 15.34 23.53 -8.07
C MET A 254 16.49 23.80 -7.09
N LEU A 255 17.45 22.88 -6.95
CA LEU A 255 18.59 23.06 -6.06
C LEU A 255 19.68 23.94 -6.68
N ALA A 256 20.53 24.50 -5.82
CA ALA A 256 21.71 25.22 -6.26
C ALA A 256 22.67 24.27 -7.03
N PRO A 257 23.46 24.78 -8.02
CA PRO A 257 24.34 23.95 -8.85
C PRO A 257 25.26 23.01 -8.06
N ALA A 258 25.76 23.46 -6.90
CA ALA A 258 26.62 22.66 -6.03
C ALA A 258 25.99 21.34 -5.55
N LEU A 259 24.66 21.31 -5.36
CA LEU A 259 23.90 20.10 -5.05
C LEU A 259 23.32 19.46 -6.30
N GLN A 260 22.78 20.26 -7.22
CA GLN A 260 22.07 19.75 -8.40
C GLN A 260 22.94 18.86 -9.29
N ASN A 261 24.25 19.09 -9.32
CA ASN A 261 25.20 18.33 -10.12
C ASN A 261 25.69 17.02 -9.45
N LYS A 262 25.36 16.81 -8.18
CA LYS A 262 25.62 15.55 -7.46
C LYS A 262 24.52 14.53 -7.73
N ASP A 263 24.83 13.25 -7.56
CA ASP A 263 23.79 12.22 -7.53
C ASP A 263 22.89 12.39 -6.29
N LEU A 264 21.61 12.07 -6.43
CA LEU A 264 20.64 12.16 -5.33
C LEU A 264 21.11 11.41 -4.07
N LEU A 265 21.68 10.21 -4.25
CA LEU A 265 22.09 9.36 -3.13
C LEU A 265 23.35 9.88 -2.41
N GLU A 266 24.07 10.82 -3.00
CA GLU A 266 25.18 11.53 -2.34
C GLU A 266 24.65 12.68 -1.47
N ILE A 267 23.53 13.31 -1.86
CA ILE A 267 22.95 14.47 -1.18
C ILE A 267 22.07 14.06 0.00
N LEU A 268 21.30 12.98 -0.14
CA LEU A 268 20.31 12.60 0.87
C LEU A 268 20.92 12.37 2.26
N PRO A 269 22.09 11.73 2.43
CA PRO A 269 22.72 11.60 3.74
C PRO A 269 23.04 12.95 4.41
N GLU A 270 23.48 13.97 3.63
CA GLU A 270 23.74 15.32 4.13
C GLU A 270 22.43 16.00 4.61
N SER A 271 21.34 15.83 3.86
CA SER A 271 20.02 16.35 4.21
C SER A 271 19.39 15.62 5.42
N GLU A 272 19.58 14.32 5.53
CA GLU A 272 19.16 13.52 6.68
C GLU A 272 19.88 13.94 7.97
N ASP A 273 21.22 14.14 7.87
CA ASP A 273 22.02 14.63 8.99
C ASP A 273 21.58 16.02 9.44
N PHE A 274 21.38 16.94 8.49
CA PHE A 274 20.87 18.28 8.79
C PHE A 274 19.49 18.22 9.46
N ALA A 275 18.59 17.35 8.99
CA ALA A 275 17.26 17.20 9.56
C ALA A 275 17.28 16.80 11.04
N ILE A 276 18.12 15.82 11.41
CA ILE A 276 18.19 15.28 12.78
C ILE A 276 19.04 16.17 13.68
N ASN A 277 20.21 16.63 13.21
CA ASN A 277 21.23 17.25 14.07
C ASN A 277 21.17 18.78 14.09
N SER A 278 20.40 19.41 13.17
CA SER A 278 20.29 20.86 13.09
C SER A 278 18.86 21.36 13.10
N LEU A 279 18.00 20.86 12.19
CA LEU A 279 16.62 21.36 12.06
C LEU A 279 15.74 20.93 13.25
N MET A 280 15.79 19.68 13.65
CA MET A 280 14.98 19.17 14.77
C MET A 280 15.28 19.90 16.09
N PRO A 281 16.55 20.10 16.54
CA PRO A 281 16.87 20.90 17.71
C PRO A 281 16.45 22.36 17.57
N ALA A 282 16.55 22.95 16.37
CA ALA A 282 16.13 24.34 16.14
C ALA A 282 14.61 24.50 16.28
N LEU A 283 13.84 23.61 15.69
CA LEU A 283 12.37 23.60 15.81
C LEU A 283 11.91 23.34 17.25
N ALA A 284 12.61 22.50 18.02
CA ALA A 284 12.29 22.21 19.41
C ALA A 284 12.44 23.46 20.33
N LYS A 285 13.20 24.48 19.94
CA LYS A 285 13.31 25.76 20.68
C LYS A 285 12.10 26.66 20.46
N GLY A 286 11.31 26.46 19.41
CA GLY A 286 10.11 27.24 19.11
C GLY A 286 10.40 28.74 19.09
N GLY A 287 9.63 29.54 19.82
CA GLY A 287 9.81 30.99 19.91
C GLY A 287 11.09 31.45 20.65
N PHE A 288 11.83 30.55 21.30
CA PHE A 288 13.07 30.85 22.02
C PHE A 288 14.34 30.65 21.19
N ILE A 289 14.23 30.29 19.92
CA ILE A 289 15.38 30.26 19.01
C ILE A 289 15.93 31.68 18.79
N SER A 290 17.25 31.86 18.82
CA SER A 290 17.84 33.18 18.52
C SER A 290 17.65 33.57 17.06
N ALA A 291 17.53 34.87 16.78
CA ALA A 291 17.39 35.39 15.41
C ALA A 291 18.56 34.95 14.50
N THR A 292 19.78 34.90 15.02
CA THR A 292 20.97 34.46 14.30
C THR A 292 20.87 33.00 13.90
N GLU A 293 20.51 32.12 14.86
CA GLU A 293 20.33 30.69 14.60
C GLU A 293 19.18 30.43 13.62
N LYS A 294 18.02 31.08 13.84
CA LYS A 294 16.86 30.96 12.93
C LYS A 294 17.22 31.34 11.49
N ASN A 295 18.00 32.41 11.30
CA ASN A 295 18.45 32.84 9.99
C ASN A 295 19.43 31.84 9.34
N SER A 296 20.34 31.26 10.13
CA SER A 296 21.30 30.25 9.65
C SER A 296 20.58 28.95 9.23
N ILE A 297 19.63 28.47 10.03
CA ILE A 297 18.81 27.30 9.70
C ILE A 297 17.97 27.56 8.43
N ALA A 298 17.32 28.73 8.33
CA ALA A 298 16.53 29.08 7.14
C ALA A 298 17.37 29.12 5.86
N GLU A 299 18.62 29.55 5.94
CA GLU A 299 19.55 29.56 4.81
C GLU A 299 19.92 28.15 4.35
N LYS A 300 20.21 27.24 5.29
CA LYS A 300 20.45 25.83 4.99
C LYS A 300 19.19 25.13 4.46
N MET A 301 18.01 25.42 5.01
CA MET A 301 16.75 24.91 4.46
C MET A 301 16.56 25.37 3.02
N ALA A 302 16.78 26.66 2.71
CA ALA A 302 16.71 27.17 1.34
C ALA A 302 17.67 26.44 0.39
N TYR A 303 18.89 26.17 0.84
CA TYR A 303 19.91 25.45 0.08
C TYR A 303 19.48 24.01 -0.29
N TYR A 304 18.83 23.29 0.63
CA TYR A 304 18.38 21.91 0.41
C TYR A 304 17.00 21.78 -0.22
N THR A 305 16.14 22.82 -0.19
CA THR A 305 14.75 22.70 -0.67
C THR A 305 14.46 23.49 -1.95
N GLY A 306 15.35 24.42 -2.32
CA GLY A 306 15.09 25.34 -3.43
C GLY A 306 14.03 26.41 -3.12
N LEU A 307 13.45 26.43 -1.91
CA LEU A 307 12.53 27.47 -1.47
C LEU A 307 13.32 28.74 -1.08
N SER A 308 12.69 29.91 -1.23
CA SER A 308 13.35 31.16 -0.80
C SER A 308 13.45 31.24 0.73
N LYS A 309 14.58 31.75 1.24
CA LYS A 309 14.79 32.02 2.67
C LYS A 309 13.65 32.85 3.28
N LYS A 310 13.11 33.80 2.51
CA LYS A 310 11.98 34.65 2.95
C LYS A 310 10.76 33.79 3.26
N VAL A 311 10.37 32.88 2.38
CA VAL A 311 9.23 31.98 2.57
C VAL A 311 9.46 31.09 3.79
N ILE A 312 10.65 30.51 3.96
CA ILE A 312 10.99 29.67 5.11
C ILE A 312 10.86 30.44 6.44
N LEU A 313 11.34 31.68 6.48
CA LEU A 313 11.22 32.54 7.67
C LEU A 313 9.78 32.94 7.96
N GLN A 314 8.96 33.18 6.93
CA GLN A 314 7.52 33.44 7.07
C GLN A 314 6.75 32.27 7.65
N HIS A 315 7.23 31.05 7.42
CA HIS A 315 6.70 29.80 8.01
C HIS A 315 7.38 29.39 9.31
N ASN A 316 8.21 30.23 9.91
CA ASN A 316 8.93 29.94 11.16
C ASN A 316 9.72 28.63 11.13
N LEU A 317 10.33 28.28 9.99
CA LEU A 317 11.06 27.04 9.69
C LEU A 317 10.15 25.79 9.54
N GLU A 318 8.85 25.89 9.75
CA GLU A 318 7.89 24.81 9.59
C GLU A 318 7.23 24.91 8.21
N ILE A 319 7.63 24.06 7.27
CA ILE A 319 7.03 24.02 5.93
C ILE A 319 6.05 22.84 5.86
N PRO A 320 4.73 23.11 5.77
CA PRO A 320 3.76 22.04 5.56
C PRO A 320 3.99 21.34 4.20
N ASN A 321 3.83 20.02 4.17
CA ASN A 321 3.99 19.27 2.92
C ASN A 321 3.08 19.78 1.81
N SER A 322 1.81 20.12 2.11
CA SER A 322 0.87 20.69 1.14
C SER A 322 1.35 22.01 0.56
N PHE A 323 1.92 22.86 1.41
CA PHE A 323 2.51 24.13 0.96
C PHE A 323 3.72 23.89 0.04
N PHE A 324 4.61 22.96 0.40
CA PHE A 324 5.75 22.59 -0.43
C PHE A 324 5.33 22.10 -1.82
N TRP A 325 4.29 21.25 -1.91
CA TRP A 325 3.77 20.77 -3.19
C TRP A 325 3.22 21.90 -4.07
N LYS A 326 2.69 22.93 -3.45
CA LYS A 326 2.14 24.11 -4.14
C LYS A 326 3.24 25.11 -4.52
N GLU A 327 4.23 25.30 -3.66
CA GLU A 327 5.21 26.39 -3.77
C GLU A 327 6.40 26.05 -4.66
N LEU A 328 6.88 24.81 -4.65
CA LEU A 328 8.18 24.43 -5.26
C LEU A 328 8.34 24.93 -6.71
N LEU A 329 7.31 24.79 -7.54
CA LEU A 329 7.35 25.14 -8.95
C LEU A 329 6.58 26.43 -9.28
N ARG A 330 6.01 27.11 -8.30
CA ARG A 330 5.15 28.31 -8.50
C ARG A 330 5.85 29.35 -9.36
N ASN A 331 7.04 29.76 -9.01
CA ASN A 331 7.77 30.81 -9.71
C ASN A 331 8.51 30.28 -10.97
N LYS A 332 8.61 28.96 -11.17
CA LYS A 332 9.27 28.38 -12.33
C LYS A 332 8.32 28.23 -13.52
N ASN A 333 7.13 27.69 -13.32
CA ASN A 333 6.18 27.38 -14.37
C ASN A 333 4.70 27.36 -13.94
N GLY A 334 4.39 27.83 -12.74
CA GLY A 334 3.01 27.88 -12.21
C GLY A 334 2.38 26.52 -11.91
N LYS A 335 3.15 25.42 -11.90
CA LYS A 335 2.65 24.07 -11.66
C LYS A 335 2.81 23.65 -10.20
N THR A 336 2.01 22.67 -9.80
CA THR A 336 2.10 21.97 -8.53
C THR A 336 2.73 20.60 -8.72
N ILE A 337 3.20 19.97 -7.64
CA ILE A 337 3.73 18.61 -7.66
C ILE A 337 2.81 17.65 -6.93
N GLY A 338 2.86 16.36 -7.29
CA GLY A 338 2.03 15.32 -6.70
C GLY A 338 2.37 15.01 -5.23
N ARG A 339 1.35 14.68 -4.47
CA ARG A 339 1.46 14.27 -3.06
C ARG A 339 2.05 12.87 -2.91
N LEU A 340 1.50 11.89 -3.63
CA LEU A 340 1.93 10.49 -3.58
C LEU A 340 3.18 10.24 -4.44
N ASP A 341 3.42 11.08 -5.44
CA ASP A 341 4.62 11.06 -6.25
C ASP A 341 4.91 12.45 -6.79
N SER A 342 5.88 13.13 -6.20
CA SER A 342 6.21 14.51 -6.58
C SER A 342 6.89 14.65 -7.94
N ARG A 343 7.16 13.57 -8.68
CA ARG A 343 7.58 13.64 -10.09
C ARG A 343 6.43 14.10 -10.99
N TYR A 344 5.18 13.79 -10.62
CA TYR A 344 3.98 14.22 -11.34
C TYR A 344 3.69 15.68 -11.07
N MET A 345 3.22 16.38 -12.10
CA MET A 345 2.87 17.80 -12.01
C MET A 345 1.37 18.02 -12.27
N GLY A 346 0.79 18.97 -11.55
CA GLY A 346 -0.59 19.39 -11.68
C GLY A 346 -0.72 20.83 -12.17
N ILE A 347 -1.91 21.17 -12.68
CA ILE A 347 -2.31 22.51 -13.08
C ILE A 347 -3.50 22.91 -12.25
N ASP A 348 -3.31 23.85 -11.34
CA ASP A 348 -4.36 24.35 -10.45
C ASP A 348 -5.08 25.54 -11.07
N LYS A 349 -6.27 25.83 -10.59
CA LYS A 349 -7.05 27.02 -11.01
C LYS A 349 -6.32 28.32 -10.68
N LYS A 350 -5.57 28.36 -9.57
CA LYS A 350 -4.81 29.53 -9.11
C LYS A 350 -3.40 29.11 -8.71
N GLU A 351 -2.41 29.90 -9.04
CA GLU A 351 -1.04 29.71 -8.56
C GLU A 351 -0.91 30.00 -7.05
N ALA A 352 -1.70 30.96 -6.54
CA ALA A 352 -1.76 31.28 -5.11
C ALA A 352 -2.44 30.18 -4.30
N GLY A 353 -2.18 30.17 -2.98
CA GLY A 353 -2.74 29.21 -2.02
C GLY A 353 -1.68 28.31 -1.39
N ASP A 354 -2.12 27.46 -0.44
CA ASP A 354 -1.25 26.67 0.44
C ASP A 354 -1.33 25.16 0.16
N ALA A 355 -2.09 24.76 -0.86
CA ALA A 355 -2.21 23.36 -1.26
C ALA A 355 -2.63 23.23 -2.73
N PRO A 356 -2.26 22.14 -3.42
CA PRO A 356 -2.80 21.78 -4.72
C PRO A 356 -4.31 21.53 -4.68
N ASP A 357 -5.00 21.84 -5.79
CA ASP A 357 -6.45 21.61 -5.94
C ASP A 357 -6.80 20.10 -5.98
N TYR A 358 -5.87 19.26 -6.42
CA TYR A 358 -6.06 17.81 -6.55
C TYR A 358 -4.72 17.05 -6.54
N ASN A 359 -4.79 15.73 -6.38
CA ASN A 359 -3.63 14.85 -6.50
C ASN A 359 -3.42 14.44 -7.96
N SER A 360 -2.47 15.06 -8.64
CA SER A 360 -2.21 14.89 -10.08
C SER A 360 -1.83 13.47 -10.46
N GLU A 361 -1.04 12.81 -9.62
CA GLU A 361 -0.63 11.43 -9.79
C GLU A 361 -1.79 10.44 -9.65
N LEU A 362 -2.64 10.62 -8.63
CA LEU A 362 -3.76 9.70 -8.37
C LEU A 362 -4.78 9.70 -9.51
N THR A 363 -5.13 10.89 -10.02
CA THR A 363 -6.03 10.99 -11.18
C THR A 363 -5.41 10.34 -12.41
N SER A 364 -4.12 10.52 -12.64
CA SER A 364 -3.37 9.87 -13.71
C SER A 364 -3.43 8.34 -13.60
N TRP A 365 -3.15 7.79 -12.41
CA TRP A 365 -3.13 6.34 -12.19
C TRP A 365 -4.51 5.68 -12.34
N LEU A 366 -5.58 6.32 -11.89
CA LEU A 366 -6.94 5.79 -12.00
C LEU A 366 -7.37 5.55 -13.45
N HIS A 367 -6.84 6.30 -14.42
CA HIS A 367 -7.07 6.07 -15.84
C HIS A 367 -6.56 4.71 -16.34
N SER A 368 -5.47 4.20 -15.75
CA SER A 368 -4.90 2.89 -16.12
C SER A 368 -5.49 1.76 -15.27
N PHE A 369 -5.55 1.94 -13.95
CA PHE A 369 -5.94 0.86 -13.03
C PHE A 369 -7.41 0.46 -13.14
N THR A 370 -8.32 1.42 -13.27
CA THR A 370 -9.76 1.12 -13.28
C THR A 370 -10.18 0.28 -14.49
N PRO A 371 -9.85 0.65 -15.74
CA PRO A 371 -10.18 -0.21 -16.88
C PRO A 371 -9.41 -1.53 -16.84
N ALA A 372 -8.12 -1.51 -16.44
CA ALA A 372 -7.30 -2.73 -16.41
C ALA A 372 -7.82 -3.77 -15.44
N ILE A 373 -8.21 -3.40 -14.21
CA ILE A 373 -8.72 -4.38 -13.24
C ILE A 373 -10.05 -5.00 -13.68
N ASN A 374 -10.98 -4.19 -14.24
CA ASN A 374 -12.26 -4.72 -14.72
C ASN A 374 -12.06 -5.69 -15.89
N HIS A 375 -11.21 -5.31 -16.87
CA HIS A 375 -10.86 -6.20 -17.98
C HIS A 375 -10.13 -7.46 -17.50
N TYR A 376 -9.17 -7.33 -16.57
CA TYR A 376 -8.41 -8.44 -16.03
C TYR A 376 -9.28 -9.47 -15.29
N MET A 377 -10.25 -9.01 -14.49
CA MET A 377 -11.15 -9.89 -13.74
C MET A 377 -12.06 -10.67 -14.68
N SER A 378 -12.66 -10.01 -15.69
CA SER A 378 -13.61 -10.66 -16.60
C SER A 378 -12.90 -11.56 -17.63
N GLU A 379 -11.89 -11.05 -18.34
CA GLU A 379 -11.31 -11.72 -19.48
C GLU A 379 -10.16 -12.68 -19.11
N HIS A 380 -9.32 -12.29 -18.14
CA HIS A 380 -8.16 -13.11 -17.77
C HIS A 380 -8.48 -14.11 -16.66
N LEU A 381 -9.23 -13.69 -15.63
CA LEU A 381 -9.57 -14.55 -14.50
C LEU A 381 -10.97 -15.20 -14.63
N ASN A 382 -11.73 -14.86 -15.65
CA ASN A 382 -13.09 -15.36 -15.90
C ASN A 382 -14.04 -15.16 -14.70
N PHE A 383 -13.79 -14.09 -13.91
CA PHE A 383 -14.63 -13.71 -12.78
C PHE A 383 -15.60 -12.60 -13.21
N ASN A 384 -16.81 -13.01 -13.58
CA ASN A 384 -17.85 -12.14 -14.12
C ASN A 384 -18.86 -11.76 -13.03
N THR A 385 -19.12 -10.47 -12.88
CA THR A 385 -20.10 -9.94 -11.91
C THR A 385 -20.55 -8.52 -12.31
N ASP A 386 -21.82 -8.19 -12.01
CA ASP A 386 -22.36 -6.83 -12.15
C ASP A 386 -22.05 -5.94 -10.93
N VAL A 387 -21.42 -6.47 -9.90
CA VAL A 387 -21.02 -5.71 -8.72
C VAL A 387 -19.83 -4.82 -9.06
N LYS A 388 -19.93 -3.54 -8.71
CA LYS A 388 -18.85 -2.57 -8.93
C LYS A 388 -17.60 -2.95 -8.13
N TYR A 389 -16.44 -2.97 -8.79
CA TYR A 389 -15.16 -3.03 -8.12
C TYR A 389 -14.86 -1.70 -7.42
N ASN A 390 -14.80 -1.71 -6.08
CA ASN A 390 -14.49 -0.52 -5.30
C ASN A 390 -12.97 -0.31 -5.24
N MET A 391 -12.44 0.59 -6.08
CA MET A 391 -11.04 1.02 -6.00
C MET A 391 -10.74 1.57 -4.60
N PHE A 392 -11.66 2.41 -4.11
CA PHE A 392 -11.74 2.89 -2.74
C PHE A 392 -13.13 2.58 -2.19
N GLY A 393 -13.19 1.92 -1.05
CA GLY A 393 -14.43 1.49 -0.41
C GLY A 393 -14.90 2.43 0.69
N PRO A 394 -16.21 2.42 1.00
CA PRO A 394 -16.77 3.20 2.12
C PRO A 394 -16.44 2.52 3.45
N VAL A 395 -15.37 2.96 4.10
CA VAL A 395 -14.89 2.42 5.38
C VAL A 395 -14.83 3.47 6.51
N HIS A 396 -15.31 4.67 6.23
CA HIS A 396 -15.33 5.76 7.20
C HIS A 396 -16.67 5.88 7.94
N PRO A 397 -16.66 6.32 9.22
CA PRO A 397 -15.51 6.72 10.01
C PRO A 397 -14.63 5.54 10.40
N TRP A 398 -13.30 5.75 10.41
CA TRP A 398 -12.31 4.75 10.79
C TRP A 398 -11.86 4.95 12.22
N ASP A 399 -11.88 3.89 13.04
CA ASP A 399 -11.43 3.98 14.43
C ASP A 399 -9.91 3.79 14.54
N TRP A 400 -9.21 4.86 14.93
CA TRP A 400 -7.76 4.90 15.14
C TRP A 400 -7.36 4.69 16.61
N ARG A 401 -8.32 4.58 17.52
CA ARG A 401 -8.04 4.46 18.96
C ARG A 401 -7.31 3.16 19.26
N ASN A 402 -6.42 3.24 20.25
CA ASN A 402 -5.64 2.11 20.74
C ASN A 402 -4.80 1.43 19.63
N ASN A 403 -4.27 2.22 18.69
CA ASN A 403 -3.35 1.72 17.69
C ASN A 403 -1.98 1.44 18.33
N THR A 404 -1.67 0.16 18.50
CA THR A 404 -0.41 -0.34 19.08
C THR A 404 0.47 -1.05 18.05
N THR A 405 0.18 -0.90 16.76
CA THR A 405 0.76 -1.74 15.68
C THR A 405 2.28 -1.65 15.57
N ARG A 406 2.91 -0.52 15.93
CA ARG A 406 4.38 -0.43 16.01
C ARG A 406 4.94 -1.36 17.10
N GLU A 407 4.36 -1.33 18.30
CA GLU A 407 4.75 -2.20 19.40
C GLU A 407 4.41 -3.68 19.10
N ASP A 408 3.31 -3.92 18.41
CA ASP A 408 2.93 -5.27 17.96
C ASP A 408 3.96 -5.84 17.00
N LEU A 409 4.44 -5.03 16.03
CA LEU A 409 5.51 -5.42 15.12
C LEU A 409 6.80 -5.74 15.89
N ARG A 410 7.20 -4.88 16.83
CA ARG A 410 8.36 -5.10 17.70
C ARG A 410 8.25 -6.41 18.47
N LYS A 411 7.09 -6.65 19.11
CA LYS A 411 6.82 -7.90 19.86
C LYS A 411 6.90 -9.11 18.95
N ALA A 412 6.28 -9.05 17.77
CA ALA A 412 6.32 -10.16 16.82
C ALA A 412 7.75 -10.53 16.42
N VAL A 413 8.60 -9.53 16.11
CA VAL A 413 10.01 -9.75 15.78
C VAL A 413 10.79 -10.27 17.00
N ALA A 414 10.55 -9.71 18.18
CA ALA A 414 11.26 -10.12 19.41
C ALA A 414 10.93 -11.56 19.82
N GLN A 415 9.70 -12.00 19.64
CA GLN A 415 9.24 -13.35 20.02
C GLN A 415 9.58 -14.44 19.00
N ASN A 416 9.88 -14.05 17.75
CA ASN A 416 10.09 -14.98 16.66
C ASN A 416 11.47 -14.77 16.01
N PRO A 417 12.46 -15.62 16.32
CA PRO A 417 13.81 -15.46 15.78
C PRO A 417 13.93 -15.65 14.26
N TYR A 418 12.90 -16.20 13.60
CA TYR A 418 12.84 -16.32 12.14
C TYR A 418 12.28 -15.07 11.44
N LEU A 419 11.61 -14.19 12.19
CA LEU A 419 10.93 -13.04 11.58
C LEU A 419 11.90 -11.92 11.24
N ASN A 420 11.93 -11.53 9.97
CA ASN A 420 12.71 -10.40 9.45
C ASN A 420 11.80 -9.32 8.89
N LEU A 421 12.28 -8.08 8.82
CA LEU A 421 11.56 -6.93 8.27
C LEU A 421 12.29 -6.34 7.06
N LEU A 422 11.53 -6.01 6.01
CA LEU A 422 12.00 -5.23 4.87
C LEU A 422 11.13 -3.97 4.74
N PHE A 423 11.77 -2.80 4.85
CA PHE A 423 11.14 -1.51 4.61
C PHE A 423 11.53 -1.03 3.21
N GLN A 424 10.54 -0.66 2.42
CA GLN A 424 10.69 -0.13 1.08
C GLN A 424 10.04 1.25 0.99
N GLY A 425 10.67 2.24 0.36
CA GLY A 425 10.11 3.58 0.23
C GLY A 425 10.63 4.33 -0.98
N GLY A 426 9.79 5.14 -1.61
CA GLY A 426 10.16 6.01 -2.71
C GLY A 426 10.69 7.36 -2.20
N TYR A 427 11.77 7.86 -2.80
CA TYR A 427 12.37 9.14 -2.41
C TYR A 427 11.47 10.34 -2.71
N TYR A 428 10.52 10.20 -3.65
CA TYR A 428 9.60 11.26 -4.08
C TYR A 428 8.19 11.12 -3.51
N ASP A 429 8.01 10.26 -2.50
CA ASP A 429 6.76 10.10 -1.76
C ASP A 429 6.59 11.21 -0.72
N GLY A 430 5.65 12.12 -0.93
CA GLY A 430 5.31 13.19 0.01
C GLY A 430 4.21 12.82 1.00
N ALA A 431 3.56 11.67 0.84
CA ALA A 431 2.52 11.19 1.76
C ALA A 431 3.11 10.41 2.94
N THR A 432 3.99 9.47 2.65
CA THR A 432 4.74 8.65 3.61
C THR A 432 6.22 8.71 3.25
N THR A 433 6.87 9.81 3.65
CA THR A 433 8.21 10.14 3.17
C THR A 433 9.22 9.03 3.50
N TYR A 434 10.18 8.82 2.61
CA TYR A 434 11.14 7.74 2.76
C TYR A 434 11.95 7.84 4.07
N PHE A 435 12.26 9.06 4.51
CA PHE A 435 13.03 9.25 5.73
C PHE A 435 12.17 9.02 6.98
N ASN A 436 10.87 9.34 6.94
CA ASN A 436 9.93 8.89 7.96
C ASN A 436 9.89 7.35 8.05
N THR A 437 9.92 6.64 6.91
CA THR A 437 10.03 5.17 6.89
C THR A 437 11.31 4.68 7.57
N LYS A 438 12.47 5.31 7.29
CA LYS A 438 13.74 4.99 7.99
C LYS A 438 13.68 5.29 9.48
N TYR A 439 13.15 6.46 9.84
CA TYR A 439 12.98 6.87 11.25
C TYR A 439 12.06 5.89 11.98
N THR A 440 10.94 5.52 11.37
CA THR A 440 10.03 4.52 11.92
C THR A 440 10.74 3.18 12.16
N MET A 441 11.53 2.71 11.20
CA MET A 441 12.34 1.48 11.34
C MET A 441 13.29 1.58 12.54
N TRP A 442 13.96 2.72 12.74
CA TRP A 442 14.84 2.91 13.91
C TRP A 442 14.06 2.87 15.23
N GLN A 443 12.82 3.40 15.22
CA GLN A 443 11.97 3.45 16.43
C GLN A 443 11.21 2.16 16.73
N VAL A 444 11.24 1.16 15.84
CA VAL A 444 10.66 -0.17 16.12
C VAL A 444 11.41 -0.85 17.26
N ASP A 445 12.74 -0.75 17.28
CA ASP A 445 13.55 -1.31 18.37
C ASP A 445 14.61 -0.30 18.88
N PRO A 446 14.24 0.58 19.82
CA PRO A 446 15.19 1.52 20.41
C PRO A 446 16.39 0.87 21.12
N SER A 447 16.28 -0.42 21.50
CA SER A 447 17.38 -1.16 22.10
C SER A 447 18.50 -1.54 21.13
N GLY A 448 18.20 -1.52 19.81
CA GLY A 448 19.10 -1.89 18.73
C GLY A 448 19.41 -3.39 18.65
N LYS A 449 18.79 -4.24 19.48
CA LYS A 449 19.03 -5.69 19.50
C LYS A 449 18.45 -6.43 18.28
N LEU A 450 17.45 -5.84 17.62
CA LEU A 450 16.77 -6.41 16.47
C LEU A 450 17.23 -5.79 15.13
N LYS A 451 18.15 -4.83 15.14
CA LYS A 451 18.56 -4.05 13.94
C LYS A 451 19.03 -4.91 12.77
N ASP A 452 19.72 -6.03 13.05
CA ASP A 452 20.27 -6.91 12.02
C ASP A 452 19.17 -7.69 11.25
N ARG A 453 17.94 -7.69 11.76
CA ARG A 453 16.76 -8.28 11.12
C ARG A 453 15.89 -7.26 10.37
N MET A 454 16.31 -5.99 10.33
CA MET A 454 15.59 -4.90 9.65
C MET A 454 16.45 -4.35 8.52
N ARG A 455 15.82 -4.12 7.36
CA ARG A 455 16.49 -3.57 6.18
C ARG A 455 15.63 -2.49 5.56
N PHE A 456 16.26 -1.40 5.11
CA PHE A 456 15.62 -0.36 4.33
C PHE A 456 16.13 -0.38 2.88
N LYS A 457 15.22 -0.16 1.93
CA LYS A 457 15.50 0.02 0.51
C LYS A 457 14.75 1.23 -0.02
N GLY A 458 15.47 2.15 -0.64
CA GLY A 458 14.92 3.35 -1.25
C GLY A 458 14.94 3.29 -2.77
N TYR A 459 13.95 3.94 -3.42
CA TYR A 459 13.75 3.91 -4.88
C TYR A 459 13.51 5.32 -5.43
N ARG A 460 13.92 5.57 -6.68
CA ARG A 460 13.79 6.88 -7.35
C ARG A 460 12.37 7.10 -7.92
N SER A 461 11.38 6.94 -7.07
CA SER A 461 9.96 6.96 -7.39
C SER A 461 9.18 7.46 -6.18
N GLY A 462 7.85 7.56 -6.28
CA GLY A 462 6.98 7.99 -5.17
C GLY A 462 6.41 6.84 -4.36
N HIS A 463 5.20 7.02 -3.85
CA HIS A 463 4.48 6.11 -2.95
C HIS A 463 4.32 4.70 -3.53
N MET A 464 3.86 4.60 -4.76
CA MET A 464 3.83 3.37 -5.54
C MET A 464 5.12 3.26 -6.37
N MET A 465 6.26 3.02 -5.69
CA MET A 465 7.58 3.04 -6.31
C MET A 465 7.71 2.06 -7.47
N TYR A 466 6.92 1.02 -7.48
CA TYR A 466 6.88 -0.01 -8.53
C TYR A 466 6.23 0.46 -9.85
N LEU A 467 5.66 1.67 -9.92
CA LEU A 467 5.15 2.22 -11.19
C LEU A 467 6.28 2.66 -12.12
N ARG A 468 7.46 2.96 -11.61
CA ARG A 468 8.64 3.18 -12.44
C ARG A 468 9.30 1.84 -12.76
N LYS A 469 9.46 1.51 -14.04
CA LYS A 469 9.92 0.20 -14.52
C LYS A 469 11.26 -0.25 -13.94
N ALA A 470 12.22 0.68 -13.81
CA ALA A 470 13.51 0.37 -13.19
C ALA A 470 13.38 -0.01 -11.72
N ASP A 471 12.50 0.69 -10.98
CA ASP A 471 12.26 0.46 -9.56
C ASP A 471 11.36 -0.76 -9.33
N LEU A 472 10.41 -1.06 -10.23
CA LEU A 472 9.66 -2.33 -10.23
C LEU A 472 10.60 -3.54 -10.23
N LYS A 473 11.60 -3.52 -11.13
CA LYS A 473 12.60 -4.58 -11.21
C LYS A 473 13.42 -4.67 -9.92
N ALA A 474 13.97 -3.54 -9.47
CA ALA A 474 14.83 -3.47 -8.29
C ALA A 474 14.08 -3.91 -7.01
N ALA A 475 12.85 -3.41 -6.81
CA ALA A 475 12.05 -3.71 -5.64
C ALA A 475 11.63 -5.18 -5.56
N ASN A 476 11.26 -5.80 -6.70
CA ASN A 476 10.98 -7.23 -6.74
C ASN A 476 12.25 -8.09 -6.57
N ASP A 477 13.41 -7.64 -7.03
CA ASP A 477 14.68 -8.31 -6.79
C ASP A 477 15.08 -8.23 -5.30
N ASP A 478 14.81 -7.11 -4.62
CA ASP A 478 14.99 -6.98 -3.18
C ASP A 478 14.04 -7.91 -2.38
N ILE A 479 12.78 -8.06 -2.80
CA ILE A 479 11.85 -9.03 -2.21
C ILE A 479 12.36 -10.46 -2.39
N ARG A 480 12.87 -10.83 -3.58
CA ARG A 480 13.47 -12.16 -3.81
C ARG A 480 14.65 -12.43 -2.88
N ALA A 481 15.55 -11.46 -2.77
CA ALA A 481 16.71 -11.56 -1.89
C ALA A 481 16.27 -11.70 -0.42
N PHE A 482 15.27 -10.92 -0.01
CA PHE A 482 14.70 -10.98 1.34
C PHE A 482 14.08 -12.35 1.65
N ILE A 483 13.23 -12.87 0.75
CA ILE A 483 12.61 -14.21 0.90
C ILE A 483 13.68 -15.30 0.96
N LYS A 484 14.70 -15.25 0.09
CA LYS A 484 15.80 -16.24 0.09
C LYS A 484 16.62 -16.20 1.37
N ALA A 485 16.88 -15.02 1.93
CA ALA A 485 17.67 -14.83 3.14
C ALA A 485 16.92 -15.23 4.43
N SER A 486 15.58 -15.07 4.45
CA SER A 486 14.72 -15.32 5.60
C SER A 486 13.96 -16.66 5.53
N ALA A 487 14.03 -17.37 4.40
CA ALA A 487 13.49 -18.71 4.30
C ALA A 487 14.27 -19.68 5.22
N SER A 488 13.54 -20.60 5.85
CA SER A 488 14.15 -21.61 6.70
C SER A 488 15.16 -22.45 5.91
N ASN A 489 16.37 -22.56 6.44
CA ASN A 489 17.43 -23.43 5.93
C ASN A 489 17.52 -24.77 6.64
N GLY A 490 16.48 -25.15 7.39
CA GLY A 490 16.42 -26.37 8.20
C GLY A 490 17.21 -26.31 9.50
N LYS A 491 17.83 -25.17 9.84
CA LYS A 491 18.54 -24.98 11.12
C LYS A 491 17.62 -24.32 12.15
N PRO A 492 17.71 -24.69 13.42
CA PRO A 492 16.97 -24.03 14.47
C PRO A 492 17.45 -22.58 14.62
N ALA A 493 16.51 -21.62 14.68
CA ALA A 493 16.84 -20.25 15.06
C ALA A 493 16.91 -20.16 16.59
N LYS A 494 17.90 -19.41 17.08
CA LYS A 494 18.14 -19.16 18.51
C LYS A 494 18.33 -17.65 18.71
N TYR A 495 18.02 -17.18 19.92
CA TYR A 495 18.32 -15.80 20.35
C TYR A 495 19.78 -15.66 20.70
#